data_3c282d3b4d8bca4e03e5371a243b700d
#
_entry.id   3c282d3b4d8bca4e03e5371a243b700d
#
_cell.length_a   1.000
_cell.length_b   1.000
_cell.length_c   1.000
_cell.angle_alpha   90.00
_cell.angle_beta   90.00
_cell.angle_gamma   90.00
#
_symmetry.space_group_name_H-M   'P 1'
#
loop_
_entity.id
_entity.type
_entity.pdbx_description
1 polymer ?
#
loop_
_entity_poly.entity_id
_entity_poly.type
_entity_poly.pdbx_seq_one_letter_code
_entity_poly.pdbx_strand_id
1 'polypeptide(L)'
;MTSVIAHRGASRVCRENTVDAFRAAARLGADAVELDVRRTGDDSIAVSHDAVLADGRVLCETKASDLPPAVASLGEALDACAGMWVNVELKNNPDEPDHDPGHRLAELVVVELTARGDDERWLLSSFDAVTLDRCRELAPQLRTAWLVIAAEVPVIDRAVAAGHVALHPWVDTLTSAQIERCRDAGLAVNTWTCNDRERMADLIDAGIDGICTDVPDVLIDVLRTGAAKGAPR
;
A
#
# COMPACT_ATOMS: atom_id res chain seq x y z
N MET A 1 18.13 1.40 -1.64
CA MET A 1 17.69 2.81 -1.90
C MET A 1 16.24 2.88 -1.43
N THR A 2 15.85 3.90 -0.67
CA THR A 2 14.49 4.03 -0.14
C THR A 2 13.49 4.32 -1.25
N SER A 3 12.42 3.54 -1.34
CA SER A 3 11.35 3.70 -2.35
C SER A 3 10.40 4.82 -1.97
N VAL A 4 10.02 5.62 -2.95
CA VAL A 4 8.97 6.64 -2.83
C VAL A 4 7.63 6.01 -3.18
N ILE A 5 6.79 5.79 -2.17
CA ILE A 5 5.47 5.19 -2.33
C ILE A 5 4.41 6.29 -2.20
N ALA A 6 3.70 6.59 -3.27
CA ALA A 6 2.66 7.61 -3.27
C ALA A 6 1.37 7.05 -2.64
N HIS A 7 1.01 7.54 -1.43
CA HIS A 7 -0.14 7.12 -0.65
C HIS A 7 -1.44 7.52 -1.32
N ARG A 8 -2.21 6.53 -1.82
CA ARG A 8 -3.42 6.74 -2.63
C ARG A 8 -3.17 7.59 -3.88
N GLY A 9 -1.93 7.47 -4.44
CA GLY A 9 -1.42 8.35 -5.47
C GLY A 9 -0.83 9.66 -4.93
N ALA A 10 -0.68 10.68 -5.77
CA ALA A 10 -0.22 12.00 -5.34
C ALA A 10 -1.39 12.78 -4.66
N SER A 11 -1.80 12.32 -3.48
CA SER A 11 -3.05 12.71 -2.80
C SER A 11 -3.11 14.17 -2.33
N ARG A 12 -1.95 14.87 -2.25
CA ARG A 12 -1.92 16.32 -1.95
C ARG A 12 -2.22 17.20 -3.15
N VAL A 13 -2.09 16.71 -4.37
CA VAL A 13 -2.30 17.48 -5.61
C VAL A 13 -3.53 17.02 -6.39
N CYS A 14 -3.97 15.79 -6.20
CA CYS A 14 -5.18 15.23 -6.79
C CYS A 14 -6.03 14.56 -5.71
N ARG A 15 -7.32 14.37 -5.97
CA ARG A 15 -8.16 13.56 -5.08
C ARG A 15 -7.55 12.16 -4.97
N GLU A 16 -7.40 11.67 -3.73
CA GLU A 16 -6.87 10.35 -3.43
C GLU A 16 -7.65 9.22 -4.11
N ASN A 17 -6.98 8.10 -4.33
CA ASN A 17 -7.57 6.88 -4.90
C ASN A 17 -8.27 7.12 -6.26
N THR A 18 -7.73 8.03 -7.07
CA THR A 18 -8.23 8.30 -8.42
C THR A 18 -7.15 8.08 -9.48
N VAL A 19 -7.59 7.76 -10.70
CA VAL A 19 -6.72 7.64 -11.87
C VAL A 19 -5.82 8.87 -12.06
N ASP A 20 -6.33 10.06 -11.78
CA ASP A 20 -5.56 11.30 -11.89
C ASP A 20 -4.47 11.40 -10.82
N ALA A 21 -4.73 10.94 -9.58
CA ALA A 21 -3.74 10.89 -8.50
C ALA A 21 -2.62 9.90 -8.84
N PHE A 22 -2.94 8.74 -9.42
CA PHE A 22 -1.96 7.74 -9.83
C PHE A 22 -1.08 8.24 -10.98
N ARG A 23 -1.68 8.83 -12.00
CA ARG A 23 -0.93 9.48 -13.10
C ARG A 23 -0.08 10.65 -12.62
N ALA A 24 -0.55 11.40 -11.62
CA ALA A 24 0.23 12.47 -11.02
C ALA A 24 1.46 11.91 -10.27
N ALA A 25 1.32 10.83 -9.51
CA ALA A 25 2.43 10.15 -8.85
C ALA A 25 3.52 9.72 -9.86
N ALA A 26 3.12 9.11 -10.98
CA ALA A 26 4.02 8.74 -12.06
C ALA A 26 4.77 9.95 -12.64
N ARG A 27 4.07 11.06 -12.89
CA ARG A 27 4.70 12.30 -13.40
C ARG A 27 5.67 12.94 -12.41
N LEU A 28 5.41 12.81 -11.12
CA LEU A 28 6.32 13.28 -10.07
C LEU A 28 7.56 12.40 -9.92
N GLY A 29 7.53 11.17 -10.43
CA GLY A 29 8.63 10.23 -10.38
C GLY A 29 8.61 9.35 -9.13
N ALA A 30 7.44 9.04 -8.58
CA ALA A 30 7.29 8.03 -7.54
C ALA A 30 7.70 6.64 -8.07
N ASP A 31 8.33 5.82 -7.22
CA ASP A 31 8.69 4.44 -7.55
C ASP A 31 7.47 3.52 -7.51
N ALA A 32 6.51 3.87 -6.67
CA ALA A 32 5.31 3.09 -6.41
C ALA A 32 4.09 3.94 -6.09
N VAL A 33 2.94 3.29 -6.21
CA VAL A 33 1.66 3.76 -5.67
C VAL A 33 1.15 2.76 -4.64
N GLU A 34 0.60 3.28 -3.57
CA GLU A 34 -0.29 2.54 -2.69
C GLU A 34 -1.73 2.93 -3.01
N LEU A 35 -2.66 1.96 -2.97
CA LEU A 35 -4.08 2.17 -3.20
C LEU A 35 -4.92 1.18 -2.39
N ASP A 36 -6.12 1.63 -1.99
CA ASP A 36 -7.06 0.85 -1.20
C ASP A 36 -8.11 0.18 -2.08
N VAL A 37 -8.41 -1.09 -1.85
CA VAL A 37 -9.43 -1.82 -2.59
C VAL A 37 -10.52 -2.37 -1.70
N ARG A 38 -11.76 -2.30 -2.21
CA ARG A 38 -12.97 -2.84 -1.58
C ARG A 38 -13.85 -3.56 -2.60
N ARG A 39 -14.66 -4.49 -2.12
CA ARG A 39 -15.62 -5.23 -2.95
C ARG A 39 -16.92 -4.45 -3.10
N THR A 40 -17.50 -4.46 -4.29
CA THR A 40 -18.84 -3.93 -4.57
C THR A 40 -19.91 -5.02 -4.39
N GLY A 41 -21.18 -4.62 -4.44
CA GLY A 41 -22.32 -5.53 -4.28
C GLY A 41 -22.49 -6.56 -5.40
N ASP A 42 -21.83 -6.37 -6.53
CA ASP A 42 -21.81 -7.28 -7.68
C ASP A 42 -20.44 -7.93 -7.93
N ASP A 43 -19.62 -8.05 -6.87
CA ASP A 43 -18.30 -8.68 -6.91
C ASP A 43 -17.28 -8.00 -7.84
N SER A 44 -17.44 -6.70 -8.12
CA SER A 44 -16.39 -5.90 -8.73
C SER A 44 -15.46 -5.32 -7.66
N ILE A 45 -14.26 -4.85 -8.06
CA ILE A 45 -13.29 -4.26 -7.16
C ILE A 45 -13.25 -2.74 -7.40
N ALA A 46 -13.64 -1.98 -6.39
CA ALA A 46 -13.58 -0.52 -6.36
C ALA A 46 -12.34 -0.03 -5.61
N VAL A 47 -11.75 1.08 -6.07
CA VAL A 47 -10.64 1.74 -5.39
C VAL A 47 -11.19 2.82 -4.47
N SER A 48 -11.17 2.54 -3.15
CA SER A 48 -11.70 3.43 -2.12
C SER A 48 -11.12 3.09 -0.75
N HIS A 49 -10.74 4.13 0.01
CA HIS A 49 -10.35 3.94 1.40
C HIS A 49 -11.56 3.62 2.28
N ASP A 50 -12.65 4.38 2.15
CA ASP A 50 -13.83 4.24 3.01
C ASP A 50 -14.81 3.21 2.47
N ALA A 51 -15.39 2.42 3.36
CA ALA A 51 -16.44 1.45 3.06
C ALA A 51 -17.76 2.12 2.67
N VAL A 52 -17.93 3.38 3.08
CA VAL A 52 -19.14 4.17 2.87
C VAL A 52 -18.84 5.34 1.94
N LEU A 53 -19.60 5.44 0.85
CA LEU A 53 -19.50 6.55 -0.09
C LEU A 53 -19.96 7.87 0.54
N ALA A 54 -19.54 9.00 -0.04
CA ALA A 54 -19.90 10.34 0.46
C ALA A 54 -21.43 10.61 0.49
N ASP A 55 -22.21 9.85 -0.27
CA ASP A 55 -23.68 9.90 -0.28
C ASP A 55 -24.35 8.93 0.70
N GLY A 56 -23.55 8.23 1.51
CA GLY A 56 -24.01 7.32 2.56
C GLY A 56 -24.25 5.87 2.11
N ARG A 57 -24.06 5.53 0.85
CA ARG A 57 -24.19 4.15 0.38
C ARG A 57 -22.98 3.32 0.79
N VAL A 58 -23.22 2.07 1.19
CA VAL A 58 -22.15 1.10 1.50
C VAL A 58 -21.67 0.46 0.19
N LEU A 59 -20.36 0.39 0.00
CA LEU A 59 -19.75 -0.14 -1.24
C LEU A 59 -20.16 -1.58 -1.51
N CYS A 60 -20.09 -2.46 -0.53
CA CYS A 60 -20.45 -3.88 -0.69
C CYS A 60 -21.95 -4.14 -0.98
N GLU A 61 -22.79 -3.12 -0.84
CA GLU A 61 -24.22 -3.15 -1.18
C GLU A 61 -24.53 -2.42 -2.50
N THR A 62 -23.53 -1.73 -3.08
CA THR A 62 -23.67 -0.90 -4.28
C THR A 62 -23.03 -1.59 -5.47
N LYS A 63 -23.75 -1.67 -6.61
CA LYS A 63 -23.18 -2.22 -7.85
C LYS A 63 -22.14 -1.28 -8.44
N ALA A 64 -21.15 -1.83 -9.11
CA ALA A 64 -20.11 -1.04 -9.78
C ALA A 64 -20.69 -0.01 -10.77
N SER A 65 -21.79 -0.35 -11.51
CA SER A 65 -22.47 0.55 -12.43
C SER A 65 -23.08 1.79 -11.76
N ASP A 66 -23.36 1.71 -10.47
CA ASP A 66 -24.07 2.75 -9.71
C ASP A 66 -23.09 3.61 -8.89
N LEU A 67 -21.77 3.32 -8.98
CA LEU A 67 -20.72 4.09 -8.30
C LEU A 67 -20.54 5.46 -8.96
N PRO A 68 -20.13 6.47 -8.15
CA PRO A 68 -19.72 7.76 -8.71
C PRO A 68 -18.58 7.57 -9.73
N PRO A 69 -18.57 8.32 -10.86
CA PRO A 69 -17.53 8.20 -11.89
C PRO A 69 -16.10 8.44 -11.42
N ALA A 70 -15.93 9.04 -10.24
CA ALA A 70 -14.61 9.28 -9.64
C ALA A 70 -14.05 8.07 -8.89
N VAL A 71 -14.86 7.04 -8.63
CA VAL A 71 -14.43 5.79 -8.03
C VAL A 71 -13.94 4.87 -9.16
N ALA A 72 -12.63 4.67 -9.20
CA ALA A 72 -12.02 3.82 -10.22
C ALA A 72 -12.24 2.33 -9.90
N SER A 73 -12.29 1.50 -10.91
CA SER A 73 -12.07 0.06 -10.77
C SER A 73 -10.59 -0.23 -10.51
N LEU A 74 -10.28 -1.39 -9.91
CA LEU A 74 -8.88 -1.83 -9.77
C LEU A 74 -8.17 -1.85 -11.12
N GLY A 75 -8.82 -2.35 -12.17
CA GLY A 75 -8.25 -2.40 -13.51
C GLY A 75 -7.80 -1.04 -14.02
N GLU A 76 -8.66 -0.02 -13.95
CA GLU A 76 -8.33 1.35 -14.36
C GLU A 76 -7.18 1.97 -13.53
N ALA A 77 -7.17 1.69 -12.23
CA ALA A 77 -6.13 2.14 -11.32
C ALA A 77 -4.76 1.53 -11.67
N LEU A 78 -4.70 0.21 -11.88
CA LEU A 78 -3.47 -0.49 -12.24
C LEU A 78 -2.92 -0.05 -13.60
N ASP A 79 -3.79 0.25 -14.57
CA ASP A 79 -3.40 0.80 -15.87
C ASP A 79 -2.82 2.23 -15.72
N ALA A 80 -3.37 3.02 -14.81
CA ALA A 80 -2.85 4.37 -14.52
C ALA A 80 -1.51 4.37 -13.79
N CYS A 81 -1.13 3.26 -13.14
CA CYS A 81 0.13 3.05 -12.43
C CYS A 81 1.23 2.47 -13.33
N ALA A 82 1.13 2.56 -14.66
CA ALA A 82 2.12 2.00 -15.57
C ALA A 82 3.55 2.49 -15.25
N GLY A 83 4.50 1.56 -15.17
CA GLY A 83 5.91 1.85 -14.87
C GLY A 83 6.25 1.94 -13.37
N MET A 84 5.27 1.85 -12.48
CA MET A 84 5.45 1.80 -11.03
C MET A 84 5.07 0.41 -10.50
N TRP A 85 5.68 -0.02 -9.39
CA TRP A 85 5.10 -1.13 -8.64
C TRP A 85 3.92 -0.62 -7.79
N VAL A 86 3.00 -1.51 -7.42
CA VAL A 86 1.76 -1.13 -6.76
C VAL A 86 1.58 -1.94 -5.48
N ASN A 87 1.37 -1.22 -4.38
CA ASN A 87 0.88 -1.78 -3.14
C ASN A 87 -0.64 -1.73 -3.13
N VAL A 88 -1.29 -2.88 -3.20
CA VAL A 88 -2.74 -3.01 -3.16
C VAL A 88 -3.15 -3.36 -1.74
N GLU A 89 -3.73 -2.40 -1.00
CA GLU A 89 -4.26 -2.64 0.34
C GLU A 89 -5.67 -3.22 0.27
N LEU A 90 -5.83 -4.46 0.74
CA LEU A 90 -7.14 -5.09 0.88
C LEU A 90 -7.80 -4.62 2.19
N LYS A 91 -8.86 -3.84 2.07
CA LYS A 91 -9.65 -3.35 3.21
C LYS A 91 -10.63 -4.44 3.63
N ASN A 92 -10.34 -5.10 4.76
CA ASN A 92 -11.18 -6.15 5.32
C ASN A 92 -11.14 -6.11 6.87
N ASN A 93 -11.40 -4.94 7.44
CA ASN A 93 -11.38 -4.78 8.90
C ASN A 93 -12.68 -5.31 9.53
N PRO A 94 -12.60 -6.09 10.62
CA PRO A 94 -13.79 -6.65 11.27
C PRO A 94 -14.81 -5.63 11.76
N ASP A 95 -14.37 -4.41 12.06
CA ASP A 95 -15.22 -3.32 12.59
C ASP A 95 -15.87 -2.47 11.48
N GLU A 96 -15.58 -2.77 10.20
CA GLU A 96 -16.14 -2.03 9.06
C GLU A 96 -17.40 -2.69 8.50
N PRO A 97 -18.33 -1.91 7.91
CA PRO A 97 -19.63 -2.44 7.46
C PRO A 97 -19.54 -3.40 6.26
N ASP A 98 -18.42 -3.40 5.56
CA ASP A 98 -18.15 -4.28 4.42
C ASP A 98 -17.19 -5.43 4.76
N HIS A 99 -16.98 -5.72 6.06
CA HIS A 99 -16.18 -6.85 6.49
C HIS A 99 -16.65 -8.15 5.83
N ASP A 100 -15.73 -8.85 5.21
CA ASP A 100 -15.96 -10.08 4.48
C ASP A 100 -15.18 -11.25 5.10
N PRO A 101 -15.78 -12.00 6.05
CA PRO A 101 -15.12 -13.15 6.68
C PRO A 101 -14.89 -14.31 5.70
N GLY A 102 -15.49 -14.27 4.52
CA GLY A 102 -15.27 -15.23 3.45
C GLY A 102 -14.07 -14.91 2.56
N HIS A 103 -13.44 -13.74 2.77
CA HIS A 103 -12.29 -13.26 1.99
C HIS A 103 -12.51 -13.23 0.47
N ARG A 104 -13.75 -12.96 0.04
CA ARG A 104 -14.10 -12.87 -1.39
C ARG A 104 -13.30 -11.77 -2.09
N LEU A 105 -13.04 -10.64 -1.40
CA LEU A 105 -12.18 -9.58 -1.91
C LEU A 105 -10.79 -10.11 -2.27
N ALA A 106 -10.17 -10.93 -1.41
CA ALA A 106 -8.87 -11.53 -1.68
C ALA A 106 -8.90 -12.41 -2.94
N GLU A 107 -9.95 -13.21 -3.11
CA GLU A 107 -10.12 -14.05 -4.31
C GLU A 107 -10.18 -13.22 -5.59
N LEU A 108 -10.97 -12.15 -5.58
CA LEU A 108 -11.14 -11.26 -6.73
C LEU A 108 -9.83 -10.54 -7.08
N VAL A 109 -9.14 -9.98 -6.08
CA VAL A 109 -7.87 -9.27 -6.28
C VAL A 109 -6.79 -10.20 -6.82
N VAL A 110 -6.66 -11.39 -6.24
CA VAL A 110 -5.67 -12.40 -6.71
C VAL A 110 -5.95 -12.80 -8.16
N VAL A 111 -7.20 -13.02 -8.53
CA VAL A 111 -7.58 -13.34 -9.91
C VAL A 111 -7.20 -12.21 -10.87
N GLU A 112 -7.51 -10.97 -10.52
CA GLU A 112 -7.19 -9.80 -11.36
C GLU A 112 -5.67 -9.65 -11.55
N LEU A 113 -4.88 -9.71 -10.47
CA LEU A 113 -3.44 -9.52 -10.54
C LEU A 113 -2.74 -10.66 -11.28
N THR A 114 -3.15 -11.90 -11.01
CA THR A 114 -2.59 -13.08 -11.70
C THR A 114 -2.90 -13.05 -13.21
N ALA A 115 -4.11 -12.62 -13.59
CA ALA A 115 -4.48 -12.49 -15.00
C ALA A 115 -3.66 -11.43 -15.75
N ARG A 116 -3.19 -10.40 -15.05
CA ARG A 116 -2.32 -9.36 -15.62
C ARG A 116 -0.88 -9.83 -15.78
N GLY A 117 -0.44 -10.82 -15.00
CA GLY A 117 0.96 -11.23 -14.92
C GLY A 117 1.84 -10.17 -14.23
N ASP A 118 3.15 -10.26 -14.44
CA ASP A 118 4.15 -9.33 -13.86
C ASP A 118 4.11 -9.32 -12.32
N ASP A 119 4.13 -10.53 -11.72
CA ASP A 119 3.94 -10.75 -10.28
C ASP A 119 4.87 -9.91 -9.40
N GLU A 120 6.08 -9.59 -9.90
CA GLU A 120 7.05 -8.72 -9.20
C GLU A 120 6.57 -7.27 -9.04
N ARG A 121 5.60 -6.87 -9.83
CA ARG A 121 5.04 -5.51 -9.78
C ARG A 121 4.02 -5.34 -8.66
N TRP A 122 3.47 -6.45 -8.13
CA TRP A 122 2.37 -6.40 -7.17
C TRP A 122 2.85 -6.73 -5.76
N LEU A 123 2.40 -5.91 -4.80
CA LEU A 123 2.52 -6.16 -3.38
C LEU A 123 1.11 -6.06 -2.77
N LEU A 124 0.66 -7.12 -2.11
CA LEU A 124 -0.63 -7.11 -1.41
C LEU A 124 -0.41 -6.74 0.05
N SER A 125 -1.19 -5.81 0.57
CA SER A 125 -1.15 -5.48 1.99
C SER A 125 -2.53 -5.47 2.63
N SER A 126 -2.59 -5.68 3.94
CA SER A 126 -3.80 -5.59 4.74
C SER A 126 -3.42 -5.47 6.22
N PHE A 127 -4.31 -4.88 7.03
CA PHE A 127 -4.27 -4.99 8.49
C PHE A 127 -4.75 -6.37 8.96
N ASP A 128 -5.64 -7.00 8.21
CA ASP A 128 -6.11 -8.34 8.51
C ASP A 128 -5.15 -9.40 7.98
N ALA A 129 -4.39 -10.01 8.90
CA ALA A 129 -3.44 -11.06 8.56
C ALA A 129 -4.11 -12.29 7.93
N VAL A 130 -5.38 -12.58 8.27
CA VAL A 130 -6.11 -13.74 7.72
C VAL A 130 -6.42 -13.51 6.24
N THR A 131 -6.76 -12.28 5.85
CA THR A 131 -6.91 -11.89 4.44
C THR A 131 -5.62 -12.10 3.66
N LEU A 132 -4.45 -11.78 4.24
CA LEU A 132 -3.15 -12.02 3.61
C LEU A 132 -2.81 -13.51 3.50
N ASP A 133 -3.11 -14.30 4.55
CA ASP A 133 -2.96 -15.75 4.53
C ASP A 133 -3.79 -16.34 3.37
N ARG A 134 -5.03 -15.85 3.20
CA ARG A 134 -5.88 -16.29 2.07
C ARG A 134 -5.29 -15.91 0.72
N CYS A 135 -4.74 -14.70 0.56
CA CYS A 135 -4.05 -14.32 -0.68
C CYS A 135 -2.89 -15.26 -1.00
N ARG A 136 -2.10 -15.63 0.00
CA ARG A 136 -0.94 -16.52 -0.16
C ARG A 136 -1.34 -17.97 -0.49
N GLU A 137 -2.44 -18.46 0.09
CA GLU A 137 -3.01 -19.78 -0.27
C GLU A 137 -3.42 -19.82 -1.75
N LEU A 138 -4.02 -18.77 -2.25
CA LEU A 138 -4.53 -18.68 -3.62
C LEU A 138 -3.42 -18.44 -4.65
N ALA A 139 -2.44 -17.61 -4.32
CA ALA A 139 -1.34 -17.23 -5.22
C ALA A 139 -0.03 -17.02 -4.43
N PRO A 140 0.68 -18.11 -4.09
CA PRO A 140 1.91 -18.04 -3.28
C PRO A 140 3.06 -17.26 -3.94
N GLN A 141 2.98 -17.00 -5.24
CA GLN A 141 3.94 -16.18 -5.97
C GLN A 141 3.74 -14.68 -5.76
N LEU A 142 2.53 -14.22 -5.37
CA LEU A 142 2.29 -12.81 -5.08
C LEU A 142 2.89 -12.43 -3.73
N ARG A 143 3.60 -11.31 -3.72
CA ARG A 143 4.23 -10.78 -2.51
C ARG A 143 3.19 -10.19 -1.56
N THR A 144 3.37 -10.41 -0.27
CA THR A 144 2.48 -9.87 0.76
C THR A 144 3.26 -9.09 1.81
N ALA A 145 2.65 -8.02 2.35
CA ALA A 145 3.15 -7.18 3.42
C ALA A 145 2.07 -6.99 4.49
N TRP A 146 2.43 -7.12 5.75
CA TRP A 146 1.46 -6.94 6.83
C TRP A 146 1.49 -5.51 7.36
N LEU A 147 0.33 -4.81 7.32
CA LEU A 147 0.11 -3.50 7.92
C LEU A 147 -0.08 -3.66 9.43
N VAL A 148 0.71 -2.91 10.20
CA VAL A 148 0.73 -3.01 11.67
C VAL A 148 0.87 -1.63 12.31
N ILE A 149 0.39 -1.48 13.53
CA ILE A 149 0.61 -0.24 14.28
C ILE A 149 2.07 -0.15 14.75
N ALA A 150 2.65 -1.25 15.23
CA ALA A 150 4.03 -1.27 15.72
C ALA A 150 4.75 -2.56 15.30
N ALA A 151 6.04 -2.43 14.94
CA ALA A 151 6.91 -3.56 14.59
C ALA A 151 7.57 -4.14 15.83
N GLU A 152 6.77 -4.77 16.70
CA GLU A 152 7.26 -5.46 17.89
C GLU A 152 7.79 -6.87 17.56
N VAL A 153 8.63 -7.44 18.42
CA VAL A 153 9.26 -8.75 18.20
C VAL A 153 8.24 -9.84 17.85
N PRO A 154 7.13 -10.02 18.58
CA PRO A 154 6.16 -11.08 18.23
C PRO A 154 5.49 -10.86 16.88
N VAL A 155 5.34 -9.58 16.46
CA VAL A 155 4.77 -9.20 15.15
C VAL A 155 5.75 -9.56 14.04
N ILE A 156 7.04 -9.23 14.22
CA ILE A 156 8.11 -9.57 13.29
C ILE A 156 8.21 -11.08 13.11
N ASP A 157 8.27 -11.84 14.23
CA ASP A 157 8.35 -13.29 14.20
C ASP A 157 7.16 -13.93 13.46
N ARG A 158 5.94 -13.41 13.71
CA ARG A 158 4.74 -13.88 13.02
C ARG A 158 4.78 -13.56 11.53
N ALA A 159 5.23 -12.37 11.13
CA ALA A 159 5.33 -11.97 9.72
C ALA A 159 6.31 -12.87 8.96
N VAL A 160 7.46 -13.19 9.56
CA VAL A 160 8.44 -14.13 9.01
C VAL A 160 7.85 -15.52 8.87
N ALA A 161 7.21 -16.03 9.94
CA ALA A 161 6.59 -17.36 9.94
C ALA A 161 5.48 -17.49 8.90
N ALA A 162 4.69 -16.43 8.67
CA ALA A 162 3.67 -16.35 7.63
C ALA A 162 4.27 -16.19 6.22
N GLY A 163 5.56 -15.88 6.09
CA GLY A 163 6.26 -15.69 4.81
C GLY A 163 5.92 -14.39 4.11
N HIS A 164 5.57 -13.35 4.86
CA HIS A 164 5.48 -11.99 4.29
C HIS A 164 6.87 -11.49 3.90
N VAL A 165 6.93 -10.62 2.88
CA VAL A 165 8.19 -10.03 2.43
C VAL A 165 8.48 -8.70 3.09
N ALA A 166 7.48 -8.07 3.70
CA ALA A 166 7.60 -6.76 4.34
C ALA A 166 6.64 -6.59 5.52
N LEU A 167 6.99 -5.66 6.42
CA LEU A 167 6.08 -5.04 7.38
C LEU A 167 5.84 -3.59 7.00
N HIS A 168 4.60 -3.14 7.19
CA HIS A 168 4.18 -1.76 6.99
C HIS A 168 3.73 -1.14 8.33
N PRO A 169 4.66 -0.70 9.19
CA PRO A 169 4.36 -0.10 10.48
C PRO A 169 3.95 1.37 10.34
N TRP A 170 3.12 1.83 11.30
CA TRP A 170 2.78 3.24 11.41
C TRP A 170 4.01 4.07 11.82
N VAL A 171 4.20 5.22 11.15
CA VAL A 171 5.41 6.03 11.25
C VAL A 171 5.70 6.55 12.66
N ASP A 172 4.66 6.87 13.46
CA ASP A 172 4.84 7.45 14.79
C ASP A 172 5.33 6.43 15.83
N THR A 173 5.18 5.14 15.56
CA THR A 173 5.66 4.06 16.44
C THR A 173 6.98 3.47 16.01
N LEU A 174 7.47 3.83 14.81
CA LEU A 174 8.62 3.19 14.19
C LEU A 174 9.94 3.81 14.70
N THR A 175 10.84 2.97 15.18
CA THR A 175 12.19 3.31 15.63
C THR A 175 13.26 2.72 14.72
N SER A 176 14.48 3.31 14.73
CA SER A 176 15.62 2.77 13.97
C SER A 176 15.96 1.34 14.39
N ALA A 177 15.84 1.00 15.68
CA ALA A 177 16.08 -0.35 16.19
C ALA A 177 15.04 -1.38 15.66
N GLN A 178 13.82 -0.96 15.41
CA GLN A 178 12.80 -1.84 14.79
C GLN A 178 13.08 -2.05 13.30
N ILE A 179 13.53 -1.00 12.58
CA ILE A 179 13.95 -1.12 11.17
C ILE A 179 15.11 -2.13 11.07
N GLU A 180 16.15 -1.99 11.90
CA GLU A 180 17.27 -2.90 11.92
C GLU A 180 16.84 -4.36 12.20
N ARG A 181 15.98 -4.55 13.20
CA ARG A 181 15.46 -5.87 13.57
C ARG A 181 14.65 -6.53 12.46
N CYS A 182 13.80 -5.77 11.76
CA CYS A 182 13.07 -6.28 10.59
C CYS A 182 14.04 -6.70 9.48
N ARG A 183 15.05 -5.90 9.21
CA ARG A 183 16.09 -6.21 8.22
C ARG A 183 16.85 -7.48 8.58
N ASP A 184 17.26 -7.64 9.85
CA ASP A 184 17.95 -8.83 10.34
C ASP A 184 17.07 -10.09 10.21
N ALA A 185 15.75 -9.92 10.30
CA ALA A 185 14.76 -10.96 10.08
C ALA A 185 14.43 -11.21 8.59
N GLY A 186 15.02 -10.46 7.66
CA GLY A 186 14.79 -10.58 6.22
C GLY A 186 13.51 -9.92 5.73
N LEU A 187 12.90 -9.02 6.53
CA LEU A 187 11.70 -8.26 6.15
C LEU A 187 12.07 -6.86 5.70
N ALA A 188 11.53 -6.43 4.58
CA ALA A 188 11.54 -5.02 4.20
C ALA A 188 10.58 -4.20 5.10
N VAL A 189 10.86 -2.91 5.26
CA VAL A 189 10.04 -1.98 6.04
C VAL A 189 9.59 -0.82 5.18
N ASN A 190 8.26 -0.72 4.97
CA ASN A 190 7.64 0.43 4.30
C ASN A 190 6.70 1.11 5.31
N THR A 191 7.04 2.30 5.77
CA THR A 191 6.22 3.01 6.78
C THR A 191 5.14 3.89 6.14
N TRP A 192 4.05 4.15 6.88
CA TRP A 192 2.88 4.96 6.49
C TRP A 192 2.37 5.79 7.68
N THR A 193 1.77 6.96 7.49
CA THR A 193 1.97 7.87 6.38
C THR A 193 2.92 8.94 6.83
N CYS A 194 4.06 9.09 6.18
CA CYS A 194 5.08 10.06 6.59
C CYS A 194 5.08 11.25 5.63
N ASN A 195 4.66 12.42 6.13
CA ASN A 195 4.62 13.68 5.39
C ASN A 195 5.61 14.71 5.93
N ASP A 196 6.25 14.43 7.05
CA ASP A 196 7.22 15.31 7.68
C ASP A 196 8.62 15.14 7.08
N ARG A 197 9.21 16.22 6.61
CA ARG A 197 10.49 16.23 5.90
C ARG A 197 11.68 15.79 6.78
N GLU A 198 11.68 16.19 8.04
CA GLU A 198 12.77 15.84 8.96
C GLU A 198 12.67 14.36 9.30
N ARG A 199 11.45 13.89 9.56
CA ARG A 199 11.18 12.47 9.80
C ARG A 199 11.54 11.58 8.60
N MET A 200 11.26 12.02 7.37
CA MET A 200 11.71 11.33 6.16
C MET A 200 13.23 11.16 6.13
N ALA A 201 13.98 12.23 6.45
CA ALA A 201 15.44 12.18 6.49
C ALA A 201 15.95 11.19 7.55
N ASP A 202 15.41 11.23 8.77
CA ASP A 202 15.76 10.30 9.84
C ASP A 202 15.52 8.83 9.47
N LEU A 203 14.39 8.55 8.80
CA LEU A 203 14.05 7.20 8.35
C LEU A 203 15.00 6.72 7.24
N ILE A 204 15.35 7.59 6.30
CA ILE A 204 16.31 7.29 5.23
C ILE A 204 17.67 6.98 5.83
N ASP A 205 18.15 7.78 6.81
CA ASP A 205 19.42 7.58 7.51
C ASP A 205 19.41 6.27 8.33
N ALA A 206 18.23 5.85 8.84
CA ALA A 206 18.04 4.56 9.49
C ALA A 206 17.99 3.37 8.52
N GLY A 207 17.96 3.64 7.21
CA GLY A 207 18.01 2.63 6.16
C GLY A 207 16.65 1.95 5.90
N ILE A 208 15.56 2.71 5.98
CA ILE A 208 14.21 2.22 5.63
C ILE A 208 14.10 1.84 4.15
N ASP A 209 13.29 0.83 3.82
CA ASP A 209 13.12 0.34 2.45
C ASP A 209 12.14 1.18 1.64
N GLY A 210 11.06 1.67 2.26
CA GLY A 210 10.08 2.52 1.58
C GLY A 210 9.35 3.47 2.54
N ILE A 211 8.92 4.60 2.00
CA ILE A 211 8.11 5.59 2.73
C ILE A 211 6.85 5.87 1.91
N CYS A 212 5.70 5.53 2.50
CA CYS A 212 4.38 5.86 1.97
C CYS A 212 4.01 7.28 2.41
N THR A 213 3.74 8.18 1.44
CA THR A 213 3.58 9.61 1.67
C THR A 213 2.54 10.24 0.75
N ASP A 214 1.82 11.25 1.24
CA ASP A 214 0.91 12.10 0.44
C ASP A 214 1.68 13.12 -0.42
N VAL A 215 2.97 13.34 -0.11
CA VAL A 215 3.84 14.36 -0.73
C VAL A 215 5.08 13.71 -1.36
N PRO A 216 4.90 12.88 -2.43
CA PRO A 216 6.02 12.15 -3.03
C PRO A 216 7.10 13.08 -3.59
N ASP A 217 6.76 14.27 -4.06
CA ASP A 217 7.70 15.30 -4.51
C ASP A 217 8.63 15.78 -3.40
N VAL A 218 8.12 15.93 -2.17
CA VAL A 218 8.93 16.28 -1.00
C VAL A 218 9.92 15.18 -0.67
N LEU A 219 9.48 13.91 -0.66
CA LEU A 219 10.36 12.78 -0.37
C LEU A 219 11.46 12.64 -1.44
N ILE A 220 11.11 12.82 -2.73
CA ILE A 220 12.10 12.83 -3.83
C ILE A 220 13.15 13.93 -3.62
N ASP A 221 12.74 15.11 -3.18
CA ASP A 221 13.68 16.21 -2.89
C ASP A 221 14.58 15.88 -1.70
N VAL A 222 14.06 15.25 -0.65
CA VAL A 222 14.86 14.78 0.52
C VAL A 222 15.92 13.78 0.07
N LEU A 223 15.55 12.78 -0.73
CA LEU A 223 16.48 11.78 -1.26
C LEU A 223 17.59 12.41 -2.11
N ARG A 224 17.26 13.38 -2.96
CA ARG A 224 18.24 14.09 -3.80
C ARG A 224 19.21 14.94 -2.98
N THR A 225 18.71 15.65 -1.97
CA THR A 225 19.52 16.55 -1.12
C THR A 225 20.36 15.77 -0.12
N GLY A 226 19.87 14.63 0.41
CA GLY A 226 20.63 13.72 1.27
C GLY A 226 21.78 13.05 0.51
N ALA A 227 21.55 12.59 -0.70
CA ALA A 227 22.59 12.03 -1.57
C ALA A 227 23.73 13.03 -1.86
N ALA A 228 23.41 14.34 -1.97
CA ALA A 228 24.41 15.39 -2.18
C ALA A 228 25.33 15.63 -0.96
N LYS A 229 24.88 15.33 0.27
CA LYS A 229 25.68 15.46 1.49
C LYS A 229 26.62 14.28 1.71
N GLY A 230 26.34 13.12 1.14
CA GLY A 230 27.13 11.89 1.28
C GLY A 230 28.22 11.70 0.22
N ALA A 231 28.32 12.55 -0.80
CA ALA A 231 29.38 12.46 -1.80
C ALA A 231 30.71 12.95 -1.21
N PRO A 232 31.77 12.12 -1.19
CA PRO A 232 33.10 12.59 -0.75
C PRO A 232 33.57 13.70 -1.69
N ARG A 233 34.05 14.79 -1.11
CA ARG A 233 34.75 15.88 -1.81
C ARG A 233 36.11 15.43 -2.28
#